data_653caef07b0643ac21e7d0f78b2ba574
#
_entry.id   653caef07b0643ac21e7d0f78b2ba574
#
_cell.length_a   1.000
_cell.length_b   1.000
_cell.length_c   1.000
_cell.angle_alpha   90.00
_cell.angle_beta   90.00
_cell.angle_gamma   90.00
#
_symmetry.space_group_name_H-M   'P 1'
#
loop_
_entity.id
_entity.type
_entity.pdbx_description
1 polymer ?
#
loop_
_entity_poly.entity_id
_entity_poly.type
_entity_poly.pdbx_seq_one_letter_code
_entity_poly.pdbx_strand_id
1 'polypeptide(L)'
;MEEILAKELPELFKGVSDIFAEKKDELCEMDANMGDGDLGLTMSKGFGTLPDLITENMDENNLGMTLVKAGMKMAAVVPSTMGTLMSSGVMEGGKKLKDKKSMGRQELVDFLEGYVEGIKKRGKCEVGERTLLDAIHPAFEAAKEAFDSGKSLKEIMEATVEGAKKGVEATKEMTPKYGKAVVFAAKAKGIPDQGAMAGLYLLEGLGRYFV
;
A
#
# COMPACT_ATOMS: atom_id res chain seq x y z
N MET A 1 11.31 -1.25 19.35
CA MET A 1 10.33 -0.16 19.09
C MET A 1 8.95 -0.72 19.40
N GLU A 2 8.18 -0.06 20.26
CA GLU A 2 6.85 -0.53 20.69
C GLU A 2 5.71 0.19 19.97
N GLU A 3 5.94 1.43 19.54
CA GLU A 3 4.97 2.27 18.82
C GLU A 3 5.68 3.31 17.93
N ILE A 4 4.97 3.84 16.94
CA ILE A 4 5.36 4.93 16.03
C ILE A 4 4.51 6.13 16.40
N LEU A 5 5.13 7.23 16.77
CA LEU A 5 4.44 8.47 17.12
C LEU A 5 3.97 9.20 15.86
N ALA A 6 2.95 10.06 15.98
CA ALA A 6 2.46 10.85 14.84
C ALA A 6 3.56 11.63 14.12
N LYS A 7 4.49 12.24 14.87
CA LYS A 7 5.64 13.00 14.34
C LYS A 7 6.63 12.14 13.52
N GLU A 8 6.57 10.81 13.65
CA GLU A 8 7.45 9.85 12.96
C GLU A 8 6.82 9.32 11.66
N LEU A 9 5.53 9.61 11.42
CA LEU A 9 4.85 9.19 10.18
C LEU A 9 5.55 9.70 8.89
N PRO A 10 6.07 10.94 8.81
CA PRO A 10 6.79 11.38 7.61
C PRO A 10 8.00 10.48 7.32
N GLU A 11 8.75 10.07 8.34
CA GLU A 11 9.90 9.17 8.17
C GLU A 11 9.47 7.75 7.80
N LEU A 12 8.39 7.22 8.40
CA LEU A 12 7.80 5.95 8.01
C LEU A 12 7.45 5.93 6.50
N PHE A 13 6.77 6.97 6.01
CA PHE A 13 6.36 7.07 4.60
C PHE A 13 7.50 7.54 3.68
N LYS A 14 8.60 8.06 4.23
CA LYS A 14 9.81 8.33 3.44
C LYS A 14 10.39 7.04 2.85
N GLY A 15 10.43 5.94 3.59
CA GLY A 15 10.83 4.63 3.07
C GLY A 15 9.99 4.20 1.86
N VAL A 16 8.69 4.53 1.87
CA VAL A 16 7.79 4.27 0.73
C VAL A 16 8.10 5.19 -0.45
N SER A 17 8.36 6.46 -0.21
CA SER A 17 8.79 7.41 -1.24
C SER A 17 10.07 6.95 -1.93
N ASP A 18 11.05 6.53 -1.13
CA ASP A 18 12.37 6.11 -1.61
C ASP A 18 12.27 4.84 -2.48
N ILE A 19 11.54 3.82 -2.04
CA ILE A 19 11.41 2.59 -2.83
C ILE A 19 10.64 2.82 -4.14
N PHE A 20 9.63 3.67 -4.16
CA PHE A 20 8.94 3.99 -5.41
C PHE A 20 9.79 4.84 -6.36
N ALA A 21 10.71 5.65 -5.86
CA ALA A 21 11.70 6.32 -6.70
C ALA A 21 12.70 5.32 -7.30
N GLU A 22 13.21 4.37 -6.50
CA GLU A 22 14.12 3.31 -6.93
C GLU A 22 13.47 2.35 -7.95
N LYS A 23 12.20 2.00 -7.75
CA LYS A 23 11.45 1.02 -8.55
C LYS A 23 10.59 1.63 -9.65
N LYS A 24 10.74 2.93 -9.88
CA LYS A 24 9.92 3.66 -10.86
C LYS A 24 9.98 3.04 -12.26
N ASP A 25 11.19 2.83 -12.77
CA ASP A 25 11.39 2.36 -14.14
C ASP A 25 10.97 0.89 -14.29
N GLU A 26 11.20 0.05 -13.28
CA GLU A 26 10.73 -1.33 -13.23
C GLU A 26 9.19 -1.41 -13.31
N LEU A 27 8.48 -0.61 -12.49
CA LEU A 27 7.02 -0.56 -12.53
C LEU A 27 6.47 -0.02 -13.86
N CYS A 28 7.16 0.96 -14.47
CA CYS A 28 6.81 1.45 -15.82
C CYS A 28 6.96 0.35 -16.89
N GLU A 29 8.06 -0.42 -16.84
CA GLU A 29 8.30 -1.52 -17.78
C GLU A 29 7.25 -2.64 -17.60
N MET A 30 6.97 -3.04 -16.36
CA MET A 30 5.92 -4.02 -16.06
C MET A 30 4.56 -3.56 -16.59
N ASP A 31 4.22 -2.32 -16.35
CA ASP A 31 2.95 -1.76 -16.79
C ASP A 31 2.88 -1.57 -18.31
N ALA A 32 3.97 -1.22 -18.98
CA ALA A 32 4.02 -1.12 -20.44
C ALA A 32 3.72 -2.45 -21.14
N ASN A 33 3.99 -3.58 -20.48
CA ASN A 33 3.66 -4.91 -21.00
C ASN A 33 2.16 -5.25 -20.89
N MET A 34 1.43 -4.63 -19.94
CA MET A 34 0.05 -4.94 -19.57
C MET A 34 -0.88 -3.72 -19.51
N GLY A 35 -0.36 -2.53 -19.79
CA GLY A 35 -1.06 -1.27 -19.63
C GLY A 35 -0.51 -0.16 -20.51
N ASP A 36 -0.36 1.05 -19.98
CA ASP A 36 0.14 2.26 -20.66
C ASP A 36 1.52 2.71 -20.20
N GLY A 37 2.14 1.99 -19.27
CA GLY A 37 3.52 2.22 -18.87
C GLY A 37 3.73 3.40 -17.91
N ASP A 38 2.69 3.90 -17.26
CA ASP A 38 2.78 5.09 -16.38
C ASP A 38 2.72 4.78 -14.88
N LEU A 39 2.58 3.50 -14.48
CA LEU A 39 2.40 3.11 -13.09
C LEU A 39 3.54 3.60 -12.20
N GLY A 40 4.79 3.40 -12.62
CA GLY A 40 5.95 3.85 -11.85
C GLY A 40 6.00 5.36 -11.66
N LEU A 41 5.64 6.14 -12.70
CA LEU A 41 5.54 7.59 -12.62
C LEU A 41 4.46 8.02 -11.63
N THR A 42 3.30 7.38 -11.69
CA THR A 42 2.17 7.63 -10.78
C THR A 42 2.55 7.34 -9.32
N MET A 43 3.16 6.18 -9.05
CA MET A 43 3.55 5.78 -7.69
C MET A 43 4.65 6.67 -7.13
N SER A 44 5.73 6.91 -7.89
CA SER A 44 6.83 7.78 -7.49
C SER A 44 6.35 9.21 -7.21
N LYS A 45 5.47 9.77 -8.05
CA LYS A 45 4.91 11.11 -7.84
C LYS A 45 4.02 11.16 -6.60
N GLY A 46 3.08 10.22 -6.46
CA GLY A 46 2.11 10.22 -5.36
C GLY A 46 2.78 10.03 -4.01
N PHE A 47 3.54 8.97 -3.85
CA PHE A 47 4.23 8.68 -2.59
C PHE A 47 5.43 9.58 -2.35
N GLY A 48 6.05 10.15 -3.39
CA GLY A 48 7.08 11.16 -3.26
C GLY A 48 6.61 12.44 -2.57
N THR A 49 5.32 12.79 -2.71
CA THR A 49 4.75 13.96 -2.02
C THR A 49 4.14 13.62 -0.66
N LEU A 50 3.89 12.35 -0.36
CA LEU A 50 3.13 11.95 0.82
C LEU A 50 3.80 12.33 2.16
N PRO A 51 5.13 12.21 2.36
CA PRO A 51 5.78 12.64 3.60
C PRO A 51 5.56 14.14 3.90
N ASP A 52 5.67 14.99 2.88
CA ASP A 52 5.44 16.44 3.04
C ASP A 52 3.96 16.71 3.34
N LEU A 53 3.03 16.04 2.65
CA LEU A 53 1.59 16.16 2.91
C LEU A 53 1.21 15.70 4.32
N ILE A 54 1.87 14.69 4.86
CA ILE A 54 1.72 14.24 6.24
C ILE A 54 2.20 15.36 7.19
N THR A 55 3.39 15.91 6.95
CA THR A 55 3.96 17.00 7.75
C THR A 55 3.06 18.24 7.76
N GLU A 56 2.56 18.67 6.61
CA GLU A 56 1.64 19.81 6.46
C GLU A 56 0.31 19.64 7.21
N ASN A 57 -0.15 18.41 7.37
CA ASN A 57 -1.45 18.11 7.97
C ASN A 57 -1.32 17.43 9.33
N MET A 58 -0.14 17.49 9.94
CA MET A 58 0.17 16.85 11.21
C MET A 58 -0.78 17.29 12.32
N ASP A 59 -1.35 16.27 12.98
CA ASP A 59 -2.08 16.42 14.25
C ASP A 59 -1.54 15.37 15.22
N GLU A 60 -0.71 15.79 16.15
CA GLU A 60 -0.08 14.88 17.12
C GLU A 60 -1.07 14.18 18.05
N ASN A 61 -2.30 14.67 18.13
CA ASN A 61 -3.36 14.06 18.92
C ASN A 61 -4.29 13.16 18.07
N ASN A 62 -4.15 13.19 16.73
CA ASN A 62 -5.02 12.44 15.83
C ASN A 62 -4.28 11.98 14.57
N LEU A 63 -3.50 10.93 14.73
CA LEU A 63 -2.72 10.29 13.67
C LEU A 63 -3.61 9.91 12.47
N GLY A 64 -4.83 9.43 12.74
CA GLY A 64 -5.78 9.07 11.70
C GLY A 64 -6.20 10.25 10.84
N MET A 65 -6.50 11.41 11.43
CA MET A 65 -6.87 12.61 10.66
C MET A 65 -5.70 13.15 9.84
N THR A 66 -4.47 13.03 10.33
CA THR A 66 -3.26 13.33 9.56
C THR A 66 -3.22 12.52 8.28
N LEU A 67 -3.36 11.19 8.38
CA LEU A 67 -3.34 10.28 7.22
C LEU A 67 -4.52 10.51 6.26
N VAL A 68 -5.73 10.75 6.78
CA VAL A 68 -6.91 11.05 5.95
C VAL A 68 -6.69 12.31 5.12
N LYS A 69 -6.23 13.39 5.72
CA LYS A 69 -5.99 14.67 5.00
C LYS A 69 -4.86 14.54 3.98
N ALA A 70 -3.75 13.86 4.35
CA ALA A 70 -2.64 13.61 3.45
C ALA A 70 -3.07 12.74 2.25
N GLY A 71 -3.82 11.66 2.49
CA GLY A 71 -4.36 10.79 1.43
C GLY A 71 -5.32 11.51 0.48
N MET A 72 -6.16 12.41 0.99
CA MET A 72 -7.04 13.26 0.15
C MET A 72 -6.22 14.16 -0.79
N LYS A 73 -5.17 14.80 -0.27
CA LYS A 73 -4.28 15.65 -1.08
C LYS A 73 -3.48 14.81 -2.08
N MET A 74 -2.99 13.63 -1.69
CA MET A 74 -2.30 12.72 -2.59
C MET A 74 -3.20 12.30 -3.77
N ALA A 75 -4.49 12.02 -3.54
CA ALA A 75 -5.43 11.69 -4.62
C ALA A 75 -5.55 12.80 -5.67
N ALA A 76 -5.44 14.07 -5.27
CA ALA A 76 -5.43 15.22 -6.18
C ALA A 76 -4.10 15.34 -6.97
N VAL A 77 -2.98 14.92 -6.38
CA VAL A 77 -1.65 14.93 -7.04
C VAL A 77 -1.56 13.87 -8.13
N VAL A 78 -2.19 12.72 -7.94
CA VAL A 78 -2.14 11.57 -8.87
C VAL A 78 -3.55 11.07 -9.21
N PRO A 79 -4.30 11.80 -10.08
CA PRO A 79 -5.67 11.47 -10.44
C PRO A 79 -5.76 10.33 -11.46
N SER A 80 -5.08 9.20 -11.18
CA SER A 80 -5.14 7.96 -11.95
C SER A 80 -5.91 6.88 -11.19
N THR A 81 -6.19 5.75 -11.83
CA THR A 81 -6.83 4.61 -11.17
C THR A 81 -5.99 4.13 -9.98
N MET A 82 -4.70 3.86 -10.20
CA MET A 82 -3.81 3.38 -9.13
C MET A 82 -3.56 4.43 -8.07
N GLY A 83 -3.35 5.70 -8.45
CA GLY A 83 -3.23 6.80 -7.51
C GLY A 83 -4.45 6.92 -6.60
N THR A 84 -5.65 6.77 -7.17
CA THR A 84 -6.91 6.82 -6.41
C THR A 84 -7.09 5.61 -5.48
N LEU A 85 -6.71 4.40 -5.93
CA LEU A 85 -6.78 3.20 -5.10
C LEU A 85 -5.84 3.29 -3.90
N MET A 86 -4.58 3.64 -4.13
CA MET A 86 -3.56 3.82 -3.09
C MET A 86 -3.94 4.90 -2.09
N SER A 87 -4.39 6.06 -2.57
CA SER A 87 -4.87 7.15 -1.70
C SER A 87 -6.10 6.72 -0.87
N SER A 88 -7.02 5.93 -1.46
CA SER A 88 -8.18 5.41 -0.73
C SER A 88 -7.76 4.44 0.37
N GLY A 89 -6.72 3.62 0.14
CA GLY A 89 -6.12 2.78 1.17
C GLY A 89 -5.57 3.61 2.32
N VAL A 90 -4.77 4.64 2.04
CA VAL A 90 -4.23 5.55 3.07
C VAL A 90 -5.35 6.23 3.86
N MET A 91 -6.40 6.70 3.18
CA MET A 91 -7.53 7.37 3.83
C MET A 91 -8.35 6.43 4.73
N GLU A 92 -8.73 5.25 4.23
CA GLU A 92 -9.54 4.31 5.02
C GLU A 92 -8.71 3.68 6.16
N GLY A 93 -7.41 3.39 5.93
CA GLY A 93 -6.48 3.03 6.99
C GLY A 93 -6.36 4.11 8.06
N GLY A 94 -6.24 5.38 7.64
CA GLY A 94 -6.26 6.51 8.56
C GLY A 94 -7.54 6.62 9.38
N LYS A 95 -8.71 6.34 8.80
CA LYS A 95 -9.99 6.37 9.53
C LYS A 95 -10.05 5.36 10.68
N LYS A 96 -9.42 4.19 10.54
CA LYS A 96 -9.31 3.19 11.62
C LYS A 96 -8.47 3.71 12.80
N LEU A 97 -7.58 4.67 12.54
CA LEU A 97 -6.68 5.28 13.53
C LEU A 97 -7.20 6.61 14.09
N LYS A 98 -8.49 6.91 13.90
CA LYS A 98 -9.08 8.14 14.42
C LYS A 98 -8.85 8.26 15.94
N ASP A 99 -8.45 9.46 16.37
CA ASP A 99 -8.18 9.82 17.76
C ASP A 99 -7.02 9.04 18.42
N LYS A 100 -6.22 8.29 17.64
CA LYS A 100 -4.97 7.67 18.11
C LYS A 100 -3.81 8.64 17.98
N LYS A 101 -2.89 8.61 18.97
CA LYS A 101 -1.68 9.46 19.01
C LYS A 101 -0.44 8.74 18.48
N SER A 102 -0.48 7.43 18.44
CA SER A 102 0.60 6.56 17.99
C SER A 102 0.05 5.33 17.29
N MET A 103 0.91 4.65 16.55
CA MET A 103 0.65 3.38 15.89
C MET A 103 1.48 2.30 16.58
N GLY A 104 0.84 1.50 17.43
CA GLY A 104 1.38 0.29 18.00
C GLY A 104 1.01 -0.94 17.16
N ARG A 105 1.11 -2.11 17.77
CA ARG A 105 0.85 -3.40 17.11
C ARG A 105 -0.60 -3.51 16.59
N GLN A 106 -1.58 -3.14 17.41
CA GLN A 106 -3.00 -3.18 17.02
C GLN A 106 -3.29 -2.15 15.94
N GLU A 107 -2.79 -0.93 16.10
CA GLU A 107 -3.01 0.17 15.16
C GLU A 107 -2.40 -0.13 13.78
N LEU A 108 -1.28 -0.86 13.70
CA LEU A 108 -0.74 -1.31 12.42
C LEU A 108 -1.68 -2.29 11.71
N VAL A 109 -2.24 -3.26 12.44
CA VAL A 109 -3.22 -4.21 11.88
C VAL A 109 -4.49 -3.49 11.46
N ASP A 110 -5.01 -2.56 12.29
CA ASP A 110 -6.19 -1.75 11.98
C ASP A 110 -5.97 -0.88 10.73
N PHE A 111 -4.77 -0.29 10.58
CA PHE A 111 -4.40 0.46 9.39
C PHE A 111 -4.43 -0.40 8.13
N LEU A 112 -3.84 -1.60 8.19
CA LEU A 112 -3.81 -2.53 7.07
C LEU A 112 -5.22 -3.04 6.71
N GLU A 113 -6.06 -3.32 7.71
CA GLU A 113 -7.47 -3.66 7.49
C GLU A 113 -8.21 -2.55 6.74
N GLY A 114 -8.09 -1.31 7.23
CA GLY A 114 -8.68 -0.15 6.56
C GLY A 114 -8.13 0.06 5.15
N TYR A 115 -6.84 -0.22 4.95
CA TYR A 115 -6.22 -0.14 3.63
C TYR A 115 -6.86 -1.13 2.64
N VAL A 116 -7.09 -2.39 3.05
CA VAL A 116 -7.83 -3.41 2.29
C VAL A 116 -9.25 -2.93 1.98
N GLU A 117 -9.98 -2.44 2.98
CA GLU A 117 -11.34 -1.92 2.81
C GLU A 117 -11.39 -0.76 1.80
N GLY A 118 -10.41 0.14 1.86
CA GLY A 118 -10.29 1.27 0.95
C GLY A 118 -10.12 0.84 -0.51
N ILE A 119 -9.24 -0.13 -0.76
CA ILE A 119 -9.03 -0.71 -2.08
C ILE A 119 -10.31 -1.40 -2.58
N LYS A 120 -10.92 -2.27 -1.77
CA LYS A 120 -12.17 -2.99 -2.14
C LYS A 120 -13.30 -2.02 -2.46
N LYS A 121 -13.52 -1.04 -1.60
CA LYS A 121 -14.59 -0.03 -1.75
C LYS A 121 -14.40 0.81 -3.02
N ARG A 122 -13.17 1.25 -3.29
CA ARG A 122 -12.86 2.11 -4.43
C ARG A 122 -12.74 1.33 -5.73
N GLY A 123 -12.05 0.19 -5.71
CA GLY A 123 -11.76 -0.65 -6.87
C GLY A 123 -12.91 -1.57 -7.25
N LYS A 124 -13.83 -1.82 -6.32
CA LYS A 124 -14.93 -2.82 -6.47
C LYS A 124 -14.39 -4.18 -6.90
N CYS A 125 -13.21 -4.53 -6.41
CA CYS A 125 -12.52 -5.78 -6.72
C CYS A 125 -12.51 -6.72 -5.52
N GLU A 126 -12.35 -8.00 -5.81
CA GLU A 126 -12.19 -9.06 -4.82
C GLU A 126 -10.84 -9.76 -4.98
N VAL A 127 -10.45 -10.50 -3.95
CA VAL A 127 -9.23 -11.33 -3.97
C VAL A 127 -9.34 -12.40 -5.07
N GLY A 128 -8.26 -12.65 -5.80
CA GLY A 128 -8.21 -13.59 -6.93
C GLY A 128 -8.51 -12.95 -8.28
N GLU A 129 -8.68 -11.64 -8.34
CA GLU A 129 -8.99 -10.91 -9.57
C GLU A 129 -7.78 -10.25 -10.25
N ARG A 130 -6.59 -10.57 -9.74
CA ARG A 130 -5.29 -10.11 -10.24
C ARG A 130 -5.18 -8.59 -10.20
N THR A 131 -5.14 -8.04 -8.99
CA THR A 131 -5.10 -6.61 -8.70
C THR A 131 -4.15 -6.29 -7.55
N LEU A 132 -3.98 -5.00 -7.22
CA LEU A 132 -3.33 -4.52 -6.00
C LEU A 132 -3.80 -5.27 -4.75
N LEU A 133 -5.09 -5.62 -4.67
CA LEU A 133 -5.69 -6.29 -3.51
C LEU A 133 -5.05 -7.66 -3.25
N ASP A 134 -4.59 -8.33 -4.29
CA ASP A 134 -3.98 -9.66 -4.19
C ASP A 134 -2.59 -9.66 -3.53
N ALA A 135 -1.97 -8.49 -3.34
CA ALA A 135 -0.80 -8.33 -2.48
C ALA A 135 -1.20 -7.84 -1.08
N ILE A 136 -2.08 -6.84 -0.99
CA ILE A 136 -2.40 -6.16 0.28
C ILE A 136 -3.25 -7.04 1.20
N HIS A 137 -4.20 -7.82 0.67
CA HIS A 137 -5.05 -8.68 1.51
C HIS A 137 -4.25 -9.81 2.20
N PRO A 138 -3.44 -10.63 1.51
CA PRO A 138 -2.64 -11.63 2.19
C PRO A 138 -1.58 -11.03 3.12
N ALA A 139 -1.13 -9.81 2.87
CA ALA A 139 -0.28 -9.06 3.78
C ALA A 139 -1.00 -8.72 5.09
N PHE A 140 -2.23 -8.24 5.01
CA PHE A 140 -3.08 -7.97 6.17
C PHE A 140 -3.35 -9.26 6.97
N GLU A 141 -3.70 -10.37 6.31
CA GLU A 141 -3.93 -11.65 6.99
C GLU A 141 -2.67 -12.13 7.75
N ALA A 142 -1.49 -12.01 7.13
CA ALA A 142 -0.22 -12.35 7.77
C ALA A 142 0.10 -11.42 8.95
N ALA A 143 -0.19 -10.13 8.84
CA ALA A 143 -0.03 -9.17 9.93
C ALA A 143 -0.92 -9.55 11.13
N LYS A 144 -2.18 -9.90 10.87
CA LYS A 144 -3.16 -10.31 11.89
C LYS A 144 -2.73 -11.60 12.59
N GLU A 145 -2.30 -12.61 11.84
CA GLU A 145 -1.80 -13.87 12.42
C GLU A 145 -0.57 -13.63 13.31
N ALA A 146 0.37 -12.78 12.86
CA ALA A 146 1.55 -12.42 13.66
C ALA A 146 1.15 -11.65 14.94
N PHE A 147 0.19 -10.72 14.84
CA PHE A 147 -0.36 -10.00 15.98
C PHE A 147 -1.00 -10.93 17.00
N ASP A 148 -1.88 -11.84 16.56
CA ASP A 148 -2.58 -12.80 17.40
C ASP A 148 -1.59 -13.77 18.07
N SER A 149 -0.45 -14.04 17.41
CA SER A 149 0.66 -14.85 17.94
C SER A 149 1.58 -14.09 18.91
N GLY A 150 1.26 -12.83 19.24
CA GLY A 150 2.01 -12.04 20.22
C GLY A 150 3.34 -11.46 19.69
N LYS A 151 3.55 -11.42 18.38
CA LYS A 151 4.76 -10.90 17.74
C LYS A 151 4.95 -9.39 18.00
N SER A 152 6.20 -8.93 17.99
CA SER A 152 6.56 -7.51 18.09
C SER A 152 6.08 -6.72 16.85
N LEU A 153 6.03 -5.39 16.96
CA LEU A 153 5.66 -4.51 15.84
C LEU A 153 6.53 -4.73 14.60
N LYS A 154 7.84 -4.92 14.80
CA LYS A 154 8.80 -5.26 13.73
C LYS A 154 8.46 -6.61 13.08
N GLU A 155 8.26 -7.66 13.86
CA GLU A 155 7.93 -9.00 13.36
C GLU A 155 6.57 -9.02 12.63
N ILE A 156 5.59 -8.22 13.07
CA ILE A 156 4.31 -8.04 12.36
C ILE A 156 4.57 -7.42 10.99
N MET A 157 5.40 -6.38 10.90
CA MET A 157 5.74 -5.76 9.62
C MET A 157 6.51 -6.71 8.69
N GLU A 158 7.44 -7.51 9.23
CA GLU A 158 8.14 -8.55 8.47
C GLU A 158 7.16 -9.60 7.91
N ALA A 159 6.23 -10.08 8.73
CA ALA A 159 5.16 -10.99 8.28
C ALA A 159 4.27 -10.37 7.21
N THR A 160 3.94 -9.08 7.35
CA THR A 160 3.18 -8.30 6.37
C THR A 160 3.85 -8.32 4.99
N VAL A 161 5.15 -8.03 4.93
CA VAL A 161 5.92 -8.04 3.68
C VAL A 161 5.96 -9.45 3.06
N GLU A 162 6.18 -10.48 3.87
CA GLU A 162 6.17 -11.87 3.38
C GLU A 162 4.78 -12.30 2.87
N GLY A 163 3.71 -11.87 3.51
CA GLY A 163 2.34 -12.06 3.02
C GLY A 163 2.12 -11.41 1.65
N ALA A 164 2.59 -10.18 1.47
CA ALA A 164 2.53 -9.48 0.18
C ALA A 164 3.31 -10.21 -0.92
N LYS A 165 4.53 -10.70 -0.63
CA LYS A 165 5.34 -11.48 -1.60
C LYS A 165 4.61 -12.73 -2.07
N LYS A 166 4.00 -13.47 -1.15
CA LYS A 166 3.17 -14.65 -1.48
C LYS A 166 1.97 -14.26 -2.36
N GLY A 167 1.33 -13.13 -2.04
CA GLY A 167 0.22 -12.61 -2.82
C GLY A 167 0.64 -12.26 -4.25
N VAL A 168 1.74 -11.54 -4.42
CA VAL A 168 2.31 -11.21 -5.75
C VAL A 168 2.61 -12.48 -6.55
N GLU A 169 3.24 -13.47 -5.93
CA GLU A 169 3.56 -14.74 -6.62
C GLU A 169 2.28 -15.46 -7.08
N ALA A 170 1.25 -15.47 -6.26
CA ALA A 170 -0.05 -16.08 -6.61
C ALA A 170 -0.71 -15.40 -7.83
N THR A 171 -0.47 -14.10 -8.05
CA THR A 171 -1.06 -13.39 -9.21
C THR A 171 -0.62 -13.95 -10.56
N LYS A 172 0.49 -14.68 -10.64
CA LYS A 172 0.99 -15.31 -11.89
C LYS A 172 0.03 -16.34 -12.46
N GLU A 173 -0.78 -16.95 -11.62
CA GLU A 173 -1.79 -17.94 -12.02
C GLU A 173 -3.20 -17.35 -12.14
N MET A 174 -3.37 -16.05 -11.80
CA MET A 174 -4.67 -15.37 -11.84
C MET A 174 -4.92 -14.75 -13.22
N THR A 175 -6.21 -14.62 -13.57
CA THR A 175 -6.65 -13.91 -14.78
C THR A 175 -7.07 -12.49 -14.43
N PRO A 176 -6.56 -11.46 -15.13
CA PRO A 176 -6.95 -10.06 -14.85
C PRO A 176 -8.42 -9.83 -15.19
N LYS A 177 -9.15 -9.19 -14.27
CA LYS A 177 -10.56 -8.83 -14.44
C LYS A 177 -10.79 -7.33 -14.61
N TYR A 178 -9.78 -6.50 -14.33
CA TYR A 178 -9.90 -5.04 -14.35
C TYR A 178 -8.78 -4.38 -15.15
N GLY A 179 -9.05 -3.14 -15.54
CA GLY A 179 -8.07 -2.28 -16.17
C GLY A 179 -7.63 -2.73 -17.57
N LYS A 180 -6.53 -2.17 -18.02
CA LYS A 180 -5.95 -2.44 -19.35
C LYS A 180 -5.41 -3.88 -19.45
N ALA A 181 -4.99 -4.47 -18.35
CA ALA A 181 -4.45 -5.83 -18.30
C ALA A 181 -5.45 -6.90 -18.83
N VAL A 182 -6.76 -6.63 -18.80
CA VAL A 182 -7.79 -7.55 -19.36
C VAL A 182 -7.56 -7.79 -20.86
N VAL A 183 -7.13 -6.77 -21.60
CA VAL A 183 -6.84 -6.91 -23.04
C VAL A 183 -5.65 -7.84 -23.30
N PHE A 184 -4.76 -7.95 -22.31
CA PHE A 184 -3.54 -8.76 -22.37
C PHE A 184 -3.64 -10.07 -21.58
N ALA A 185 -4.85 -10.50 -21.19
CA ALA A 185 -5.05 -11.66 -20.31
C ALA A 185 -4.33 -12.94 -20.80
N ALA A 186 -4.27 -13.16 -22.12
CA ALA A 186 -3.56 -14.30 -22.70
C ALA A 186 -2.03 -14.29 -22.44
N LYS A 187 -1.44 -13.10 -22.22
CA LYS A 187 -0.01 -12.93 -21.94
C LYS A 187 0.28 -12.85 -20.43
N ALA A 188 -0.75 -12.75 -19.60
CA ALA A 188 -0.60 -12.48 -18.17
C ALA A 188 -0.07 -13.68 -17.38
N LYS A 189 -0.31 -14.92 -17.86
CA LYS A 189 0.09 -16.14 -17.16
C LYS A 189 1.60 -16.22 -16.97
N GLY A 190 2.02 -16.52 -15.73
CA GLY A 190 3.42 -16.61 -15.35
C GLY A 190 4.11 -15.27 -15.07
N ILE A 191 3.41 -14.13 -15.28
CA ILE A 191 3.93 -12.79 -15.01
C ILE A 191 3.22 -12.23 -13.77
N PRO A 192 3.93 -11.64 -12.78
CA PRO A 192 3.29 -11.03 -11.64
C PRO A 192 2.45 -9.81 -12.05
N ASP A 193 1.36 -9.54 -11.32
CA ASP A 193 0.56 -8.34 -11.54
C ASP A 193 1.32 -7.07 -11.15
N GLN A 194 1.36 -6.07 -12.03
CA GLN A 194 2.06 -4.81 -11.77
C GLN A 194 1.44 -4.01 -10.62
N GLY A 195 0.11 -4.09 -10.44
CA GLY A 195 -0.58 -3.47 -9.32
C GLY A 195 -0.24 -4.15 -7.99
N ALA A 196 -0.19 -5.48 -7.96
CA ALA A 196 0.24 -6.24 -6.79
C ALA A 196 1.71 -5.98 -6.45
N MET A 197 2.58 -5.84 -7.46
CA MET A 197 3.98 -5.41 -7.23
C MET A 197 4.06 -4.02 -6.59
N ALA A 198 3.24 -3.06 -7.03
CA ALA A 198 3.17 -1.76 -6.38
C ALA A 198 2.70 -1.88 -4.91
N GLY A 199 1.77 -2.79 -4.63
CA GLY A 199 1.36 -3.12 -3.26
C GLY A 199 2.49 -3.67 -2.41
N LEU A 200 3.29 -4.59 -2.95
CA LEU A 200 4.47 -5.12 -2.28
C LEU A 200 5.49 -4.01 -1.97
N TYR A 201 5.80 -3.15 -2.94
CA TYR A 201 6.76 -2.06 -2.72
C TYR A 201 6.28 -1.03 -1.69
N LEU A 202 4.97 -0.75 -1.61
CA LEU A 202 4.40 0.03 -0.51
C LEU A 202 4.78 -0.57 0.84
N LEU A 203 4.55 -1.88 1.02
CA LEU A 203 4.78 -2.56 2.30
C LEU A 203 6.27 -2.75 2.61
N GLU A 204 7.09 -3.03 1.62
CA GLU A 204 8.55 -3.05 1.77
C GLU A 204 9.08 -1.66 2.17
N GLY A 205 8.53 -0.59 1.60
CA GLY A 205 8.86 0.78 1.95
C GLY A 205 8.53 1.10 3.41
N LEU A 206 7.34 0.72 3.88
CA LEU A 206 6.98 0.84 5.31
C LEU A 206 7.90 -0.02 6.19
N GLY A 207 8.29 -1.19 5.72
CA GLY A 207 9.22 -2.09 6.41
C GLY A 207 10.61 -1.50 6.65
N ARG A 208 11.08 -0.59 5.79
CA ARG A 208 12.38 0.08 5.93
C ARG A 208 12.52 0.88 7.22
N TYR A 209 11.43 1.32 7.80
CA TYR A 209 11.43 2.04 9.08
C TYR A 209 11.88 1.18 10.27
N PHE A 210 11.80 -0.14 10.15
CA PHE A 210 12.09 -1.11 11.23
C PHE A 210 13.48 -1.77 11.13
N VAL A 211 14.28 -1.36 10.15
CA VAL A 211 15.63 -1.92 9.91
C VAL A 211 16.69 -1.30 10.81
#